data_8a7f907c9bafe383136dfd59a6fc3650
#
_entry.id   8a7f907c9bafe383136dfd59a6fc3650
#
_cell.length_a   1.000
_cell.length_b   1.000
_cell.length_c   1.000
_cell.angle_alpha   90.00
_cell.angle_beta   90.00
_cell.angle_gamma   90.00
#
_symmetry.space_group_name_H-M   'P 1'
#
loop_
_entity.id
_entity.type
_entity.pdbx_description
1 polymer ?
#
loop_
_entity_poly.entity_id
_entity_poly.type
_entity_poly.pdbx_seq_one_letter_code
_entity_poly.pdbx_strand_id
1 'polypeptide(L)'
;MKREDGRKLLHAFFGNSREMAGEQRVMMKQMAAPTRERSLYSMMEHLLSLDDSVWHLYAWSRDPLEGKFTREQKLAYGSRAAECGRNEAELLKKGANVWDIAARMGLKVSTPQVPVGGGHVIFAQYREPDSVTIYMDSARRAQELIRRERLEGLLGKQAVEDVLLAHELFHVTEYRKKDSIFTQTEKVELWRKPFSNRSRILCLGEIAGMEFARCLTGITCTPYVLDVLMMYGYDKEAATALYEEIAAFAGKGEGKEG
;
A
#
# COMPACT_ATOMS: atom_id res chain seq x y z
N MET A 1 23.67 30.85 6.08
CA MET A 1 23.65 29.43 6.47
C MET A 1 22.21 28.94 6.19
N LYS A 2 21.98 28.32 5.03
CA LYS A 2 20.66 27.86 4.62
C LYS A 2 20.41 26.49 5.28
N ARG A 3 19.30 26.39 6.02
CA ARG A 3 18.79 25.10 6.53
C ARG A 3 18.33 24.28 5.34
N GLU A 4 19.00 23.18 5.08
CA GLU A 4 18.51 22.13 4.20
C GLU A 4 17.37 21.39 4.91
N ASP A 5 16.14 21.65 4.46
CA ASP A 5 14.98 20.88 4.85
C ASP A 5 15.13 19.45 4.28
N GLY A 6 15.50 18.52 5.16
CA GLY A 6 15.55 17.11 4.85
C GLY A 6 14.13 16.56 4.62
N ARG A 7 13.64 16.67 3.39
CA ARG A 7 12.40 16.01 2.97
C ARG A 7 12.65 14.51 2.88
N LYS A 8 12.26 13.79 3.91
CA LYS A 8 12.23 12.32 3.88
C LYS A 8 11.10 11.87 2.97
N LEU A 9 11.44 11.24 1.86
CA LEU A 9 10.50 10.55 0.97
C LEU A 9 10.15 9.18 1.58
N LEU A 10 8.88 8.98 1.85
CA LEU A 10 8.32 7.74 2.34
C LEU A 10 7.65 7.01 1.18
N HIS A 11 8.21 5.86 0.82
CA HIS A 11 7.52 4.83 0.08
C HIS A 11 7.00 3.81 1.10
N ALA A 12 5.75 4.00 1.55
CA ALA A 12 4.95 2.92 2.07
C ALA A 12 4.74 1.89 0.92
N PHE A 13 4.00 0.86 1.03
CA PHE A 13 3.81 -0.21 0.03
C PHE A 13 3.79 0.20 -1.47
N PHE A 14 3.68 1.48 -1.79
CA PHE A 14 3.58 2.03 -3.15
C PHE A 14 4.91 2.04 -3.94
N GLY A 15 5.72 1.01 -3.80
CA GLY A 15 6.94 0.82 -4.58
C GLY A 15 6.65 0.17 -5.93
N ASN A 16 5.98 0.88 -6.85
CA ASN A 16 5.71 0.32 -8.18
C ASN A 16 6.99 0.19 -8.99
N SER A 17 7.34 -1.05 -9.32
CA SER A 17 8.57 -1.47 -9.98
C SER A 17 8.53 -1.25 -11.50
N ARG A 18 8.30 -0.02 -11.92
CA ARG A 18 8.75 0.41 -13.22
C ARG A 18 9.81 1.47 -13.02
N GLU A 19 10.94 1.31 -13.69
CA GLU A 19 11.80 2.45 -14.00
C GLU A 19 10.95 3.54 -14.68
N MET A 20 10.17 4.24 -13.89
CA MET A 20 9.74 5.57 -14.22
C MET A 20 10.98 6.43 -13.99
N ALA A 21 11.70 6.73 -15.05
CA ALA A 21 12.57 7.88 -15.09
C ALA A 21 11.73 9.11 -14.72
N GLY A 22 11.76 9.47 -13.46
CA GLY A 22 10.99 10.55 -12.88
C GLY A 22 10.65 10.19 -11.44
N GLU A 23 11.41 10.76 -10.52
CA GLU A 23 11.16 10.72 -9.09
C GLU A 23 9.66 10.93 -8.80
N GLN A 24 8.91 9.88 -8.50
CA GLN A 24 7.64 10.04 -7.81
C GLN A 24 7.95 10.51 -6.40
N ARG A 25 8.12 11.82 -6.28
CA ARG A 25 8.17 12.50 -5.00
C ARG A 25 6.75 12.41 -4.40
N VAL A 26 6.55 11.48 -3.48
CA VAL A 26 5.51 11.64 -2.49
C VAL A 26 5.89 12.88 -1.68
N MET A 27 5.36 14.04 -2.09
CA MET A 27 5.48 15.25 -1.29
C MET A 27 4.67 15.01 -0.02
N MET A 28 5.33 14.77 1.09
CA MET A 28 4.70 15.03 2.39
C MET A 28 4.31 16.52 2.37
N LYS A 29 3.03 16.80 2.26
CA LYS A 29 2.49 18.09 2.66
C LYS A 29 3.04 18.35 4.06
N GLN A 30 3.46 19.59 4.35
CA GLN A 30 3.74 19.98 5.74
C GLN A 30 2.49 19.66 6.56
N MET A 31 2.56 18.54 7.27
CA MET A 31 1.49 18.14 8.16
C MET A 31 1.63 18.96 9.43
N ALA A 32 0.52 19.48 9.92
CA ALA A 32 0.48 20.16 11.21
C ALA A 32 1.04 19.21 12.29
N ALA A 33 1.76 19.75 13.27
CA ALA A 33 2.24 18.95 14.39
C ALA A 33 1.05 18.22 15.05
N PRO A 34 1.24 16.92 15.42
CA PRO A 34 0.16 16.13 16.00
C PRO A 34 -0.37 16.80 17.27
N THR A 35 -1.66 16.98 17.33
CA THR A 35 -2.33 17.75 18.41
C THR A 35 -2.47 16.97 19.71
N ARG A 36 -2.19 15.66 19.71
CA ARG A 36 -2.27 14.77 20.87
C ARG A 36 -1.42 13.53 20.70
N GLU A 37 -0.61 13.21 21.71
CA GLU A 37 0.15 11.98 21.74
C GLU A 37 -0.81 10.79 21.89
N ARG A 38 -0.92 9.94 20.85
CA ARG A 38 -1.72 8.72 20.86
C ARG A 38 -0.80 7.51 20.96
N SER A 39 -1.21 6.51 21.74
CA SER A 39 -0.50 5.24 21.74
C SER A 39 -0.65 4.52 20.41
N LEU A 40 0.36 3.72 20.03
CA LEU A 40 0.29 2.90 18.81
C LEU A 40 -0.94 1.97 18.84
N TYR A 41 -1.24 1.38 20.01
CA TYR A 41 -2.43 0.55 20.19
C TYR A 41 -3.71 1.30 19.80
N SER A 42 -3.91 2.50 20.34
CA SER A 42 -5.11 3.30 20.03
C SER A 42 -5.17 3.73 18.55
N MET A 43 -4.02 3.98 17.91
CA MET A 43 -4.00 4.25 16.48
C MET A 43 -4.40 3.02 15.67
N MET A 44 -3.85 1.85 15.99
CA MET A 44 -4.19 0.60 15.30
C MET A 44 -5.66 0.24 15.49
N GLU A 45 -6.18 0.30 16.71
CA GLU A 45 -7.59 0.03 17.01
C GLU A 45 -8.52 0.92 16.20
N HIS A 46 -8.24 2.22 16.13
CA HIS A 46 -9.04 3.15 15.31
C HIS A 46 -8.91 2.85 13.81
N LEU A 47 -7.69 2.62 13.29
CA LEU A 47 -7.48 2.30 11.87
C LEU A 47 -8.23 1.04 11.45
N LEU A 48 -8.28 0.04 12.34
CA LEU A 48 -9.01 -1.21 12.10
C LEU A 48 -10.53 -1.06 12.11
N SER A 49 -11.04 0.00 12.71
CA SER A 49 -12.48 0.33 12.70
C SER A 49 -12.92 1.09 11.45
N LEU A 50 -11.98 1.53 10.61
CA LEU A 50 -12.29 2.31 9.41
C LEU A 50 -12.87 1.42 8.31
N ASP A 51 -13.86 1.96 7.61
CA ASP A 51 -14.48 1.34 6.45
C ASP A 51 -13.53 1.23 5.24
N ASP A 52 -13.72 0.23 4.39
CA ASP A 52 -12.92 0.01 3.18
C ASP A 52 -12.87 1.25 2.27
N SER A 53 -13.94 2.06 2.26
CA SER A 53 -14.00 3.31 1.48
C SER A 53 -12.91 4.32 1.88
N VAL A 54 -12.54 4.36 3.15
CA VAL A 54 -11.45 5.21 3.66
C VAL A 54 -10.12 4.79 3.06
N TRP A 55 -9.87 3.49 3.00
CA TRP A 55 -8.66 2.92 2.44
C TRP A 55 -8.57 3.10 0.94
N HIS A 56 -9.69 3.00 0.23
CA HIS A 56 -9.74 3.35 -1.18
C HIS A 56 -9.37 4.81 -1.41
N LEU A 57 -9.95 5.74 -0.63
CA LEU A 57 -9.63 7.16 -0.76
C LEU A 57 -8.19 7.48 -0.38
N TYR A 58 -7.63 6.78 0.61
CA TYR A 58 -6.21 6.86 0.94
C TYR A 58 -5.33 6.44 -0.23
N ALA A 59 -5.62 5.31 -0.87
CA ALA A 59 -4.89 4.89 -2.06
C ALA A 59 -5.01 5.92 -3.20
N TRP A 60 -6.22 6.43 -3.45
CA TRP A 60 -6.46 7.45 -4.46
C TRP A 60 -5.69 8.75 -4.19
N SER A 61 -5.49 9.15 -2.93
CA SER A 61 -4.71 10.35 -2.59
C SER A 61 -3.25 10.29 -3.06
N ARG A 62 -2.75 9.10 -3.38
CA ARG A 62 -1.42 8.83 -3.92
C ARG A 62 -1.37 8.78 -5.45
N ASP A 63 -2.54 8.74 -6.12
CA ASP A 63 -2.61 8.65 -7.58
C ASP A 63 -2.46 10.03 -8.22
N PRO A 64 -1.59 10.19 -9.22
CA PRO A 64 -1.43 11.46 -9.95
C PRO A 64 -2.71 11.94 -10.64
N LEU A 65 -3.66 11.05 -10.89
CA LEU A 65 -4.93 11.36 -11.55
C LEU A 65 -6.07 11.63 -10.56
N GLU A 66 -5.78 11.64 -9.25
CA GLU A 66 -6.76 11.78 -8.16
C GLU A 66 -7.78 12.89 -8.42
N GLY A 67 -7.33 14.08 -8.84
CA GLY A 67 -8.18 15.24 -9.10
C GLY A 67 -9.09 15.13 -10.32
N LYS A 68 -9.00 14.07 -11.12
CA LYS A 68 -9.86 13.85 -12.32
C LYS A 68 -11.13 13.07 -12.01
N PHE A 69 -11.28 12.56 -10.80
CA PHE A 69 -12.37 11.66 -10.41
C PHE A 69 -13.17 12.22 -9.26
N THR A 70 -14.48 12.05 -9.31
CA THR A 70 -15.36 12.34 -8.16
C THR A 70 -15.15 11.29 -7.06
N ARG A 71 -15.63 11.57 -5.86
CA ARG A 71 -15.57 10.63 -4.73
C ARG A 71 -16.25 9.30 -5.09
N GLU A 72 -17.42 9.36 -5.69
CA GLU A 72 -18.22 8.19 -6.08
C GLU A 72 -17.47 7.34 -7.11
N GLN A 73 -16.84 7.97 -8.10
CA GLN A 73 -16.01 7.28 -9.08
C GLN A 73 -14.81 6.58 -8.41
N LYS A 74 -14.12 7.26 -7.51
CA LYS A 74 -12.99 6.70 -6.76
C LYS A 74 -13.41 5.45 -5.98
N LEU A 75 -14.55 5.50 -5.30
CA LEU A 75 -15.06 4.37 -4.54
C LEU A 75 -15.50 3.22 -5.45
N ALA A 76 -16.17 3.51 -6.56
CA ALA A 76 -16.57 2.49 -7.53
C ALA A 76 -15.36 1.78 -8.16
N TYR A 77 -14.35 2.53 -8.56
CA TYR A 77 -13.09 1.97 -9.07
C TYR A 77 -12.34 1.17 -8.00
N GLY A 78 -12.28 1.69 -6.77
CA GLY A 78 -11.64 1.02 -5.64
C GLY A 78 -12.29 -0.35 -5.35
N SER A 79 -13.62 -0.41 -5.31
CA SER A 79 -14.36 -1.66 -5.10
C SER A 79 -14.10 -2.69 -6.21
N ARG A 80 -14.05 -2.27 -7.49
CA ARG A 80 -13.70 -3.14 -8.62
C ARG A 80 -12.25 -3.62 -8.56
N ALA A 81 -11.33 -2.77 -8.10
CA ALA A 81 -9.94 -3.15 -7.92
C ALA A 81 -9.78 -4.18 -6.78
N ALA A 82 -10.44 -3.97 -5.66
CA ALA A 82 -10.47 -4.92 -4.55
C ALA A 82 -11.07 -6.28 -4.99
N GLU A 83 -12.17 -6.28 -5.75
CA GLU A 83 -12.75 -7.49 -6.33
C GLU A 83 -11.76 -8.21 -7.26
N CYS A 84 -11.04 -7.47 -8.10
CA CYS A 84 -9.98 -8.02 -8.95
C CYS A 84 -8.90 -8.72 -8.11
N GLY A 85 -8.40 -8.06 -7.05
CA GLY A 85 -7.40 -8.65 -6.16
C GLY A 85 -7.89 -9.93 -5.48
N ARG A 86 -9.14 -9.94 -5.00
CA ARG A 86 -9.78 -11.11 -4.39
C ARG A 86 -9.88 -12.28 -5.35
N ASN A 87 -10.38 -12.03 -6.55
CA ASN A 87 -10.54 -13.06 -7.57
C ASN A 87 -9.18 -13.68 -7.98
N GLU A 88 -8.15 -12.86 -8.11
CA GLU A 88 -6.81 -13.37 -8.43
C GLU A 88 -6.19 -14.17 -7.28
N ALA A 89 -6.43 -13.79 -6.03
CA ALA A 89 -5.99 -14.54 -4.86
C ALA A 89 -6.64 -15.94 -4.79
N GLU A 90 -7.94 -16.04 -5.05
CA GLU A 90 -8.67 -17.31 -5.05
C GLU A 90 -8.12 -18.30 -6.08
N LEU A 91 -7.69 -17.82 -7.25
CA LEU A 91 -7.08 -18.67 -8.28
C LEU A 91 -5.77 -19.31 -7.82
N LEU A 92 -5.04 -18.65 -6.91
CA LEU A 92 -3.75 -19.10 -6.39
C LEU A 92 -3.86 -19.84 -5.06
N LYS A 93 -4.93 -19.62 -4.28
CA LYS A 93 -5.16 -20.16 -2.93
C LYS A 93 -5.51 -21.65 -2.97
N LYS A 94 -4.54 -22.51 -3.31
CA LYS A 94 -4.70 -23.96 -3.32
C LYS A 94 -4.07 -24.63 -2.09
N GLY A 95 -4.31 -24.07 -0.89
CA GLY A 95 -3.79 -24.63 0.37
C GLY A 95 -2.27 -24.47 0.58
N ALA A 96 -1.59 -23.70 -0.26
CA ALA A 96 -0.16 -23.43 -0.14
C ALA A 96 0.08 -22.09 0.59
N ASN A 97 1.20 -22.00 1.29
CA ASN A 97 1.66 -20.72 1.83
C ASN A 97 2.19 -19.78 0.72
N VAL A 98 2.37 -18.52 1.04
CA VAL A 98 2.79 -17.50 0.04
C VAL A 98 4.16 -17.77 -0.57
N TRP A 99 5.08 -18.38 0.19
CA TRP A 99 6.44 -18.73 -0.29
C TRP A 99 6.41 -19.88 -1.28
N ASP A 100 5.57 -20.90 -1.04
CA ASP A 100 5.35 -21.98 -1.99
C ASP A 100 4.71 -21.48 -3.28
N ILE A 101 3.80 -20.51 -3.17
CA ILE A 101 3.20 -19.86 -4.34
C ILE A 101 4.29 -19.13 -5.13
N ALA A 102 5.13 -18.32 -4.47
CA ALA A 102 6.24 -17.63 -5.12
C ALA A 102 7.19 -18.59 -5.84
N ALA A 103 7.54 -19.71 -5.18
CA ALA A 103 8.37 -20.76 -5.77
C ALA A 103 7.71 -21.39 -7.00
N ARG A 104 6.42 -21.75 -6.93
CA ARG A 104 5.67 -22.28 -8.09
C ARG A 104 5.54 -21.28 -9.23
N MET A 105 5.52 -19.98 -8.91
CA MET A 105 5.55 -18.91 -9.91
C MET A 105 6.96 -18.70 -10.51
N GLY A 106 7.99 -19.43 -10.04
CA GLY A 106 9.37 -19.34 -10.53
C GLY A 106 10.05 -18.02 -10.16
N LEU A 107 9.68 -17.41 -9.02
CA LEU A 107 10.21 -16.13 -8.59
C LEU A 107 11.53 -16.28 -7.83
N LYS A 108 12.41 -15.32 -8.03
CA LYS A 108 13.64 -15.13 -7.26
C LYS A 108 13.35 -14.21 -6.09
N VAL A 109 13.05 -14.80 -4.93
CA VAL A 109 12.78 -14.03 -3.72
C VAL A 109 14.07 -13.83 -2.94
N SER A 110 14.43 -12.57 -2.67
CA SER A 110 15.59 -12.19 -1.84
C SER A 110 15.12 -11.49 -0.56
N THR A 111 15.82 -11.77 0.54
CA THR A 111 15.45 -11.29 1.88
C THR A 111 16.65 -10.62 2.57
N PRO A 112 17.14 -9.47 2.05
CA PRO A 112 18.27 -8.77 2.66
C PRO A 112 17.93 -8.32 4.08
N GLN A 113 18.94 -8.40 4.96
CA GLN A 113 18.82 -8.07 6.38
C GLN A 113 19.14 -6.60 6.70
N VAL A 114 19.61 -5.87 5.71
CA VAL A 114 20.06 -4.48 5.86
C VAL A 114 18.94 -3.50 5.51
N PRO A 115 18.87 -2.36 6.23
CA PRO A 115 17.93 -1.30 5.85
C PRO A 115 18.27 -0.74 4.48
N VAL A 116 17.25 -0.26 3.78
CA VAL A 116 17.48 0.49 2.53
C VAL A 116 18.12 1.83 2.88
N GLY A 117 19.31 2.07 2.35
CA GLY A 117 20.01 3.34 2.53
C GLY A 117 19.34 4.49 1.74
N GLY A 118 19.70 5.75 2.08
CA GLY A 118 19.33 6.91 1.26
C GLY A 118 18.05 7.66 1.68
N GLY A 119 17.57 7.47 2.91
CA GLY A 119 16.42 8.24 3.43
C GLY A 119 15.06 7.79 2.94
N HIS A 120 14.98 6.67 2.23
CA HIS A 120 13.74 6.00 1.81
C HIS A 120 13.58 4.72 2.61
N VAL A 121 12.38 4.46 3.09
CA VAL A 121 12.01 3.18 3.69
C VAL A 121 11.22 2.40 2.66
N ILE A 122 11.84 1.36 2.09
CA ILE A 122 11.17 0.40 1.20
C ILE A 122 10.99 -0.89 2.00
N PHE A 123 9.80 -1.45 1.98
CA PHE A 123 9.47 -2.66 2.75
C PHE A 123 9.56 -3.92 1.90
N ALA A 124 9.07 -3.83 0.67
CA ALA A 124 9.18 -4.88 -0.34
C ALA A 124 9.26 -4.25 -1.72
N GLN A 125 9.69 -5.00 -2.71
CA GLN A 125 9.75 -4.55 -4.10
C GLN A 125 9.69 -5.72 -5.05
N TYR A 126 8.75 -5.69 -5.99
CA TYR A 126 8.81 -6.51 -7.20
C TYR A 126 9.63 -5.79 -8.28
N ARG A 127 10.50 -6.52 -8.94
CA ARG A 127 11.24 -6.08 -10.12
C ARG A 127 11.02 -7.06 -11.26
N GLU A 128 10.43 -6.55 -12.33
CA GLU A 128 10.18 -7.32 -13.55
C GLU A 128 11.46 -8.01 -14.06
N PRO A 129 11.39 -9.23 -14.60
CA PRO A 129 10.16 -10.02 -14.78
C PRO A 129 9.84 -10.98 -13.62
N ASP A 130 10.78 -11.29 -12.72
CA ASP A 130 10.71 -12.46 -11.83
C ASP A 130 11.35 -12.28 -10.44
N SER A 131 11.75 -11.07 -10.06
CA SER A 131 12.50 -10.85 -8.82
C SER A 131 11.65 -10.10 -7.79
N VAL A 132 11.59 -10.62 -6.56
CA VAL A 132 10.96 -9.98 -5.41
C VAL A 132 12.00 -9.82 -4.30
N THR A 133 12.02 -8.66 -3.68
CA THR A 133 12.88 -8.37 -2.52
C THR A 133 12.01 -7.98 -1.33
N ILE A 134 12.19 -8.68 -0.20
CA ILE A 134 11.55 -8.34 1.08
C ILE A 134 12.64 -7.85 2.03
N TYR A 135 12.56 -6.61 2.48
CA TYR A 135 13.54 -6.02 3.38
C TYR A 135 13.24 -6.41 4.83
N MET A 136 13.95 -7.42 5.32
CA MET A 136 13.67 -8.07 6.60
C MET A 136 13.86 -7.15 7.83
N ASP A 137 14.65 -6.10 7.73
CA ASP A 137 14.78 -5.11 8.82
C ASP A 137 13.41 -4.49 9.16
N SER A 138 12.67 -4.06 8.14
CA SER A 138 11.35 -3.46 8.28
C SER A 138 10.33 -4.45 8.84
N ALA A 139 10.29 -5.66 8.28
CA ALA A 139 9.36 -6.70 8.72
C ALA A 139 9.60 -7.10 10.18
N ARG A 140 10.86 -7.26 10.59
CA ARG A 140 11.24 -7.58 11.96
C ARG A 140 10.87 -6.48 12.94
N ARG A 141 11.16 -5.21 12.61
CA ARG A 141 10.77 -4.08 13.45
C ARG A 141 9.26 -4.03 13.67
N ALA A 142 8.49 -4.24 12.60
CA ALA A 142 7.04 -4.32 12.71
C ALA A 142 6.60 -5.50 13.58
N GLN A 143 7.18 -6.67 13.42
CA GLN A 143 6.87 -7.86 14.22
C GLN A 143 7.25 -7.68 15.70
N GLU A 144 8.35 -6.98 16.00
CA GLU A 144 8.74 -6.62 17.36
C GLU A 144 7.78 -5.61 17.98
N LEU A 145 7.31 -4.62 17.20
CA LEU A 145 6.29 -3.67 17.65
C LEU A 145 4.98 -4.39 17.97
N ILE A 146 4.51 -5.30 17.11
CA ILE A 146 3.30 -6.10 17.33
C ILE A 146 3.38 -6.79 18.68
N ARG A 147 4.50 -7.47 18.99
CA ARG A 147 4.69 -8.17 20.27
C ARG A 147 4.81 -7.22 21.45
N ARG A 148 5.63 -6.17 21.35
CA ARG A 148 5.90 -5.22 22.42
C ARG A 148 4.66 -4.44 22.83
N GLU A 149 3.89 -4.00 21.88
CA GLU A 149 2.67 -3.20 22.08
C GLU A 149 1.41 -4.07 22.21
N ARG A 150 1.56 -5.42 22.21
CA ARG A 150 0.47 -6.42 22.37
C ARG A 150 -0.62 -6.28 21.31
N LEU A 151 -0.22 -6.09 20.06
CA LEU A 151 -1.13 -5.86 18.94
C LEU A 151 -1.61 -7.16 18.27
N GLU A 152 -1.13 -8.35 18.70
CA GLU A 152 -1.52 -9.63 18.11
C GLU A 152 -3.03 -9.88 18.16
N GLY A 153 -3.69 -9.39 19.22
CA GLY A 153 -5.16 -9.46 19.35
C GLY A 153 -5.90 -8.64 18.30
N LEU A 154 -5.27 -7.58 17.78
CA LEU A 154 -5.85 -6.68 16.77
C LEU A 154 -5.46 -7.10 15.33
N LEU A 155 -4.18 -7.38 15.09
CA LEU A 155 -3.62 -7.58 13.76
C LEU A 155 -3.58 -9.06 13.33
N GLY A 156 -3.82 -9.99 14.25
CA GLY A 156 -3.68 -11.42 13.99
C GLY A 156 -2.23 -11.90 14.16
N LYS A 157 -1.99 -13.14 13.71
CA LYS A 157 -0.70 -13.84 13.90
C LYS A 157 0.09 -14.01 12.60
N GLN A 158 -0.38 -13.43 11.52
CA GLN A 158 0.31 -13.51 10.23
C GLN A 158 1.66 -12.81 10.32
N ALA A 159 2.67 -13.41 9.74
CA ALA A 159 3.98 -12.79 9.64
C ALA A 159 3.91 -11.59 8.68
N VAL A 160 4.54 -10.49 9.06
CA VAL A 160 4.53 -9.26 8.24
C VAL A 160 5.15 -9.52 6.87
N GLU A 161 6.23 -10.30 6.83
CA GLU A 161 6.90 -10.70 5.58
C GLU A 161 5.99 -11.50 4.63
N ASP A 162 5.07 -12.30 5.16
CA ASP A 162 4.10 -13.04 4.34
C ASP A 162 3.11 -12.09 3.66
N VAL A 163 2.66 -11.07 4.37
CA VAL A 163 1.75 -10.04 3.83
C VAL A 163 2.47 -9.21 2.76
N LEU A 164 3.73 -8.83 3.03
CA LEU A 164 4.56 -8.11 2.06
C LEU A 164 4.78 -8.93 0.79
N LEU A 165 5.18 -10.21 0.94
CA LEU A 165 5.37 -11.10 -0.21
C LEU A 165 4.07 -11.27 -1.00
N ALA A 166 2.94 -11.49 -0.31
CA ALA A 166 1.65 -11.63 -0.97
C ALA A 166 1.28 -10.40 -1.80
N HIS A 167 1.54 -9.19 -1.30
CA HIS A 167 1.33 -7.96 -2.04
C HIS A 167 2.18 -7.93 -3.33
N GLU A 168 3.46 -8.26 -3.25
CA GLU A 168 4.34 -8.30 -4.42
C GLU A 168 3.94 -9.39 -5.43
N LEU A 169 3.37 -10.51 -4.96
CA LEU A 169 2.82 -11.55 -5.84
C LEU A 169 1.65 -11.04 -6.69
N PHE A 170 0.88 -10.08 -6.18
CA PHE A 170 -0.13 -9.44 -7.00
C PHE A 170 0.49 -8.66 -8.15
N HIS A 171 1.55 -7.88 -7.92
CA HIS A 171 2.23 -7.14 -8.99
C HIS A 171 2.88 -8.06 -10.02
N VAL A 172 3.38 -9.24 -9.61
CA VAL A 172 3.79 -10.27 -10.56
C VAL A 172 2.63 -10.78 -11.42
N THR A 173 1.47 -11.02 -10.78
CA THR A 173 0.25 -11.45 -11.47
C THR A 173 -0.23 -10.38 -12.44
N GLU A 174 -0.24 -9.15 -12.00
CA GLU A 174 -0.58 -7.96 -12.78
C GLU A 174 0.31 -7.81 -14.02
N TYR A 175 1.62 -7.97 -13.86
CA TYR A 175 2.57 -7.95 -14.97
C TYR A 175 2.31 -9.08 -15.99
N ARG A 176 2.08 -10.30 -15.50
CA ARG A 176 1.84 -11.47 -16.37
C ARG A 176 0.52 -11.41 -17.10
N LYS A 177 -0.49 -10.77 -16.51
CA LYS A 177 -1.83 -10.59 -17.06
C LYS A 177 -2.09 -9.18 -17.59
N LYS A 178 -1.05 -8.41 -17.90
CA LYS A 178 -1.13 -6.98 -18.25
C LYS A 178 -2.12 -6.63 -19.35
N ASP A 179 -2.42 -7.57 -20.24
CA ASP A 179 -3.32 -7.36 -21.37
C ASP A 179 -4.78 -7.72 -21.05
N SER A 180 -5.06 -8.28 -19.88
CA SER A 180 -6.39 -8.78 -19.49
C SER A 180 -6.85 -8.39 -18.08
N ILE A 181 -5.94 -8.11 -17.15
CA ILE A 181 -6.28 -7.77 -15.77
C ILE A 181 -6.85 -6.35 -15.68
N PHE A 182 -7.90 -6.18 -14.87
CA PHE A 182 -8.62 -4.91 -14.71
C PHE A 182 -7.69 -3.72 -14.41
N THR A 183 -6.77 -3.87 -13.48
CA THR A 183 -5.88 -2.80 -13.02
C THR A 183 -4.92 -2.27 -14.11
N GLN A 184 -4.67 -3.05 -15.16
CA GLN A 184 -3.81 -2.68 -16.28
C GLN A 184 -4.60 -2.27 -17.53
N THR A 185 -5.81 -2.78 -17.70
CA THR A 185 -6.65 -2.52 -18.86
C THR A 185 -7.54 -1.30 -18.68
N GLU A 186 -7.90 -0.96 -17.44
CA GLU A 186 -8.67 0.26 -17.16
C GLU A 186 -7.79 1.50 -17.32
N LYS A 187 -8.22 2.39 -18.24
CA LYS A 187 -7.46 3.59 -18.62
C LYS A 187 -8.37 4.79 -18.74
N VAL A 188 -7.91 5.91 -18.22
CA VAL A 188 -8.59 7.20 -18.39
C VAL A 188 -8.00 8.00 -19.52
N GLU A 189 -8.86 8.61 -20.32
CA GLU A 189 -8.44 9.51 -21.37
C GLU A 189 -8.06 10.88 -20.79
N LEU A 190 -6.82 11.31 -21.03
CA LEU A 190 -6.31 12.58 -20.54
C LEU A 190 -6.69 13.75 -21.45
N TRP A 191 -6.59 13.56 -22.77
CA TRP A 191 -7.03 14.49 -23.82
C TRP A 191 -7.27 13.78 -25.14
N ARG A 192 -8.11 14.42 -26.02
CA ARG A 192 -8.55 13.82 -27.29
C ARG A 192 -7.85 14.35 -28.54
N LYS A 193 -7.39 15.59 -28.53
CA LYS A 193 -6.85 16.24 -29.74
C LYS A 193 -5.48 16.87 -29.45
N PRO A 194 -4.55 16.81 -30.43
CA PRO A 194 -4.61 16.10 -31.72
C PRO A 194 -4.41 14.59 -31.63
N PHE A 195 -3.88 14.08 -30.48
CA PHE A 195 -3.63 12.66 -30.23
C PHE A 195 -4.31 12.24 -28.94
N SER A 196 -5.05 11.15 -28.96
CA SER A 196 -5.62 10.56 -27.74
C SER A 196 -4.50 10.04 -26.85
N ASN A 197 -4.46 10.52 -25.60
CA ASN A 197 -3.55 10.02 -24.59
C ASN A 197 -4.37 9.36 -23.47
N ARG A 198 -4.08 8.09 -23.22
CA ARG A 198 -4.71 7.30 -22.15
C ARG A 198 -3.68 6.92 -21.13
N SER A 199 -3.98 7.19 -19.85
CA SER A 199 -3.15 6.80 -18.71
C SER A 199 -3.84 5.74 -17.89
N ARG A 200 -3.05 4.86 -17.29
CA ARG A 200 -3.54 3.94 -16.26
C ARG A 200 -3.74 4.68 -14.96
N ILE A 201 -4.64 4.17 -14.15
CA ILE A 201 -4.89 4.60 -12.78
C ILE A 201 -4.01 3.72 -11.88
N LEU A 202 -2.95 4.29 -11.31
CA LEU A 202 -1.91 3.52 -10.62
C LEU A 202 -2.41 2.91 -9.30
N CYS A 203 -3.23 3.65 -8.55
CA CYS A 203 -3.75 3.18 -7.26
C CYS A 203 -4.64 1.94 -7.36
N LEU A 204 -5.16 1.59 -8.54
CA LEU A 204 -5.96 0.37 -8.70
C LEU A 204 -5.12 -0.90 -8.47
N GLY A 205 -3.86 -0.90 -8.92
CA GLY A 205 -2.91 -1.97 -8.64
C GLY A 205 -2.64 -2.14 -7.14
N GLU A 206 -2.48 -1.01 -6.44
CA GLU A 206 -2.25 -1.02 -5.00
C GLU A 206 -3.47 -1.53 -4.21
N ILE A 207 -4.67 -1.04 -4.53
CA ILE A 207 -5.91 -1.50 -3.88
C ILE A 207 -6.10 -3.01 -4.11
N ALA A 208 -5.91 -3.45 -5.35
CA ALA A 208 -6.04 -4.87 -5.67
C ALA A 208 -4.95 -5.72 -4.99
N GLY A 209 -3.71 -5.22 -4.90
CA GLY A 209 -2.60 -5.88 -4.20
C GLY A 209 -2.85 -6.05 -2.71
N MET A 210 -3.41 -5.04 -2.05
CA MET A 210 -3.77 -5.13 -0.63
C MET A 210 -4.87 -6.15 -0.38
N GLU A 211 -5.92 -6.16 -1.19
CA GLU A 211 -7.00 -7.14 -1.05
C GLU A 211 -6.54 -8.57 -1.41
N PHE A 212 -5.70 -8.70 -2.44
CA PHE A 212 -5.06 -9.96 -2.78
C PHE A 212 -4.22 -10.50 -1.61
N ALA A 213 -3.38 -9.65 -0.99
CA ALA A 213 -2.58 -10.04 0.16
C ALA A 213 -3.45 -10.45 1.35
N ARG A 214 -4.53 -9.70 1.61
CA ARG A 214 -5.50 -10.03 2.65
C ARG A 214 -6.11 -11.41 2.44
N CYS A 215 -6.59 -11.68 1.24
CA CYS A 215 -7.22 -12.96 0.90
C CYS A 215 -6.23 -14.11 0.92
N LEU A 216 -5.01 -13.92 0.39
CA LEU A 216 -4.03 -14.99 0.25
C LEU A 216 -3.43 -15.41 1.60
N THR A 217 -3.11 -14.44 2.46
CA THR A 217 -2.54 -14.69 3.80
C THR A 217 -3.58 -15.01 4.85
N GLY A 218 -4.84 -14.61 4.63
CA GLY A 218 -5.90 -14.74 5.62
C GLY A 218 -5.80 -13.74 6.78
N ILE A 219 -5.03 -12.65 6.64
CA ILE A 219 -5.03 -11.57 7.62
C ILE A 219 -6.43 -10.95 7.69
N THR A 220 -6.93 -10.74 8.90
CA THR A 220 -8.32 -10.30 9.12
C THR A 220 -8.53 -8.80 8.87
N CYS A 221 -7.45 -8.02 8.95
CA CYS A 221 -7.47 -6.59 8.71
C CYS A 221 -6.97 -6.22 7.31
N THR A 222 -7.24 -5.00 6.89
CA THR A 222 -6.63 -4.46 5.67
C THR A 222 -5.11 -4.32 5.86
N PRO A 223 -4.28 -4.79 4.91
CA PRO A 223 -2.83 -4.65 5.01
C PRO A 223 -2.34 -3.19 5.04
N TYR A 224 -3.14 -2.22 4.62
CA TYR A 224 -2.79 -0.79 4.71
C TYR A 224 -2.45 -0.32 6.13
N VAL A 225 -2.98 -0.97 7.18
CA VAL A 225 -2.63 -0.63 8.57
C VAL A 225 -1.14 -0.84 8.85
N LEU A 226 -0.49 -1.74 8.11
CA LEU A 226 0.94 -1.99 8.23
C LEU A 226 1.79 -0.78 7.79
N ASP A 227 1.27 0.12 6.94
CA ASP A 227 1.97 1.34 6.56
C ASP A 227 2.30 2.20 7.79
N VAL A 228 1.31 2.43 8.65
CA VAL A 228 1.48 3.20 9.88
C VAL A 228 2.33 2.43 10.88
N LEU A 229 2.12 1.12 11.03
CA LEU A 229 2.89 0.27 11.94
C LEU A 229 4.38 0.26 11.58
N MET A 230 4.69 -0.02 10.32
CA MET A 230 6.08 -0.07 9.84
C MET A 230 6.76 1.29 9.92
N MET A 231 6.02 2.35 9.59
CA MET A 231 6.48 3.71 9.75
C MET A 231 6.84 4.03 11.20
N TYR A 232 6.00 3.63 12.14
CA TYR A 232 6.21 3.85 13.57
C TYR A 232 7.53 3.21 14.08
N GLY A 233 7.96 2.13 13.45
CA GLY A 233 9.25 1.50 13.74
C GLY A 233 10.47 2.34 13.41
N TYR A 234 10.32 3.37 12.57
CA TYR A 234 11.40 4.26 12.15
C TYR A 234 11.21 5.69 12.67
N ASP A 235 9.99 6.21 12.58
CA ASP A 235 9.67 7.60 12.88
C ASP A 235 8.24 7.71 13.41
N LYS A 236 8.12 7.92 14.72
CA LYS A 236 6.81 8.00 15.39
C LYS A 236 6.01 9.21 14.97
N GLU A 237 6.66 10.35 14.73
CA GLU A 237 5.99 11.58 14.30
C GLU A 237 5.44 11.41 12.89
N ALA A 238 6.23 10.84 11.98
CA ALA A 238 5.78 10.53 10.63
C ALA A 238 4.64 9.51 10.62
N ALA A 239 4.68 8.49 11.48
CA ALA A 239 3.61 7.52 11.62
C ALA A 239 2.32 8.13 12.15
N THR A 240 2.42 9.03 13.14
CA THR A 240 1.27 9.75 13.69
C THR A 240 0.65 10.66 12.63
N ALA A 241 1.50 11.35 11.87
CA ALA A 241 1.06 12.20 10.77
C ALA A 241 0.36 11.40 9.65
N LEU A 242 0.88 10.21 9.31
CA LEU A 242 0.24 9.31 8.36
C LEU A 242 -1.11 8.79 8.87
N TYR A 243 -1.18 8.42 10.16
CA TYR A 243 -2.42 8.05 10.81
C TYR A 243 -3.48 9.16 10.73
N GLU A 244 -3.10 10.40 11.02
CA GLU A 244 -4.02 11.56 10.95
C GLU A 244 -4.50 11.82 9.51
N GLU A 245 -3.61 11.69 8.54
CA GLU A 245 -3.96 11.78 7.12
C GLU A 245 -5.03 10.75 6.74
N ILE A 246 -4.83 9.48 7.12
CA ILE A 246 -5.78 8.39 6.83
C ILE A 246 -7.12 8.65 7.53
N ALA A 247 -7.09 8.98 8.83
CA ALA A 247 -8.28 9.25 9.63
C ALA A 247 -9.12 10.42 9.08
N ALA A 248 -8.48 11.41 8.45
CA ALA A 248 -9.18 12.54 7.85
C ALA A 248 -10.09 12.16 6.68
N PHE A 249 -9.90 11.01 6.04
CA PHE A 249 -10.80 10.53 4.99
C PHE A 249 -12.12 9.99 5.56
N ALA A 250 -12.17 9.55 6.81
CA ALA A 250 -13.40 9.13 7.48
C ALA A 250 -14.35 10.34 7.74
N GLY A 251 -13.79 11.48 8.16
CA GLY A 251 -14.58 12.69 8.46
C GLY A 251 -15.11 13.43 7.25
N LYS A 252 -14.61 13.17 6.05
CA LYS A 252 -15.06 13.84 4.81
C LYS A 252 -16.34 13.24 4.22
N GLY A 253 -16.94 12.23 4.87
CA GLY A 253 -18.19 11.59 4.44
C GLY A 253 -19.47 12.28 4.90
N GLU A 254 -19.43 13.14 5.92
CA GLU A 254 -20.63 13.71 6.57
C GLU A 254 -20.88 15.19 6.27
N GLY A 255 -20.11 15.81 5.37
CA GLY A 255 -20.19 17.25 5.17
C GLY A 255 -20.48 17.69 3.74
N LYS A 256 -21.74 18.09 3.52
CA LYS A 256 -22.31 18.92 2.45
C LYS A 256 -22.95 18.19 1.26
N GLU A 257 -24.15 17.70 1.48
CA GLU A 257 -25.26 18.05 0.60
C GLU A 257 -25.78 19.43 1.09
N GLY A 258 -25.59 20.46 0.29
CA GLY A 258 -26.06 21.80 0.55
C GLY A 258 -25.87 22.63 -0.71
#